data_62b9fd16452ee830a978d7dbfc9614fd
#
_entry.id   62b9fd16452ee830a978d7dbfc9614fd
#
_cell.length_a   1.000
_cell.length_b   1.000
_cell.length_c   1.000
_cell.angle_alpha   90.00
_cell.angle_beta   90.00
_cell.angle_gamma   90.00
#
_symmetry.space_group_name_H-M   'P 1'
#
loop_
_entity.id
_entity.type
_entity.pdbx_description
1 polymer ?
#
loop_
_entity_poly.entity_id
_entity_poly.type
_entity_poly.pdbx_seq_one_letter_code
_entity_poly.pdbx_strand_id
1 'polypeptide(L)'
;MKQAANRQSQLRIIAGSWRSRRFSFVEQPGLRPTPDRVRETLFNWLSGYIEGARCIDPFAGSGALSLEALSRGAAWVLACDTSREVVNTLRGHLQTLQCDSAEVRQQDALALLATPPEVPYD
;
A
#
# COMPACT_ATOMS: atom_id res chain seq x y z
N MET A 1 11.59 16.63 23.27
CA MET A 1 11.40 16.40 22.79
C MET A 1 11.35 16.06 21.68
N LYS A 2 11.44 15.78 21.27
CA LYS A 2 11.38 15.54 20.32
C LYS A 2 10.91 14.98 19.59
N GLN A 3 10.77 14.90 19.13
CA GLN A 3 10.37 14.21 18.30
C GLN A 3 9.26 14.27 17.37
N ALA A 4 8.63 15.19 16.95
CA ALA A 4 7.51 15.18 16.05
C ALA A 4 7.89 14.78 14.62
N ALA A 5 9.10 15.12 14.19
CA ALA A 5 9.58 14.80 12.86
C ALA A 5 9.72 13.29 12.64
N ASN A 6 9.88 12.53 13.73
CA ASN A 6 10.12 11.09 13.64
C ASN A 6 8.94 10.28 14.19
N ARG A 7 7.79 10.92 14.29
CA ARG A 7 6.62 10.22 14.79
C ARG A 7 6.23 9.09 13.85
N GLN A 8 5.93 7.95 14.44
CA GLN A 8 5.38 6.82 13.72
C GLN A 8 3.91 6.67 14.03
N SER A 9 3.16 6.30 13.02
CA SER A 9 1.74 5.98 13.15
C SER A 9 1.54 4.54 12.76
N GLN A 10 0.35 4.02 13.05
CA GLN A 10 0.02 2.64 12.71
C GLN A 10 -1.21 2.60 11.86
N LEU A 11 -1.23 1.68 10.91
CA LEU A 11 -2.42 1.31 10.18
C LEU A 11 -2.81 -0.11 10.55
N ARG A 12 -4.09 -0.41 10.45
CA ARG A 12 -4.63 -1.74 10.73
C ARG A 12 -5.27 -2.29 9.47
N ILE A 13 -4.95 -3.52 9.13
CA ILE A 13 -5.61 -4.19 8.02
C ILE A 13 -7.00 -4.61 8.46
N ILE A 14 -8.00 -4.32 7.63
CA ILE A 14 -9.40 -4.45 8.01
C ILE A 14 -9.91 -5.85 7.77
N ALA A 15 -9.59 -6.46 6.63
CA ALA A 15 -10.14 -7.75 6.25
C ALA A 15 -9.11 -8.56 5.49
N GLY A 16 -9.43 -9.82 5.21
CA GLY A 16 -8.61 -10.69 4.41
C GLY A 16 -7.65 -11.53 5.24
N SER A 17 -6.62 -12.06 4.59
CA SER A 17 -5.69 -13.00 5.23
C SER A 17 -4.84 -12.36 6.31
N TRP A 18 -4.66 -11.03 6.28
CA TRP A 18 -3.88 -10.31 7.29
C TRP A 18 -4.77 -9.47 8.20
N ARG A 19 -6.03 -9.81 8.31
CA ARG A 19 -7.00 -9.08 9.10
C ARG A 19 -6.48 -8.80 10.49
N SER A 20 -6.67 -7.56 10.95
CA SER A 20 -6.31 -7.07 12.27
C SER A 20 -4.81 -6.89 12.51
N ARG A 21 -3.96 -7.23 11.57
CA ARG A 21 -2.53 -6.97 11.71
C ARG A 21 -2.28 -5.48 11.57
N ARG A 22 -1.29 -5.01 12.32
CA ARG A 22 -0.94 -3.60 12.37
C ARG A 22 0.47 -3.39 11.85
N PHE A 23 0.65 -2.30 11.11
CA PHE A 23 1.94 -1.94 10.52
C PHE A 23 2.21 -0.48 10.81
N SER A 24 3.45 -0.17 11.20
CA SER A 24 3.87 1.20 11.42
C SER A 24 4.26 1.86 10.11
N PHE A 25 4.10 3.15 10.06
CA PHE A 25 4.63 3.96 8.97
C PHE A 25 5.11 5.29 9.53
N VAL A 26 6.04 5.92 8.83
CA VAL A 26 6.58 7.21 9.23
C VAL A 26 5.74 8.31 8.61
N GLU A 27 5.23 9.22 9.46
CA GLU A 27 4.51 10.37 8.97
C GLU A 27 5.47 11.33 8.27
N GLN A 28 5.04 11.83 7.13
CA GLN A 28 5.85 12.76 6.35
C GLN A 28 5.00 13.98 5.98
N PRO A 29 5.64 15.12 5.71
CA PRO A 29 4.88 16.30 5.28
C PRO A 29 4.02 15.97 4.07
N GLY A 30 2.75 16.32 4.13
CA GLY A 30 1.82 16.05 3.05
C GLY A 30 1.25 14.65 3.00
N LEU A 31 1.79 13.73 3.80
CA LEU A 31 1.26 12.37 3.84
C LEU A 31 0.03 12.32 4.74
N ARG A 32 -1.09 11.89 4.19
CA ARG A 32 -2.32 11.71 4.94
C ARG A 32 -2.76 10.26 4.79
N PRO A 33 -2.65 9.47 5.87
CA PRO A 33 -3.12 8.08 5.79
C PRO A 33 -4.62 8.03 5.55
N THR A 34 -5.04 7.08 4.75
CA THR A 34 -6.45 6.87 4.49
C THR A 34 -7.10 6.29 5.75
N PRO A 35 -8.11 6.98 6.33
CA PRO A 35 -8.77 6.46 7.53
C PRO A 35 -9.36 5.07 7.31
N ASP A 36 -9.42 4.29 8.38
CA ASP A 36 -9.94 2.93 8.33
C ASP A 36 -11.33 2.89 7.72
N ARG A 37 -12.20 3.83 8.11
CA ARG A 37 -13.57 3.84 7.64
C ARG A 37 -13.66 4.09 6.14
N VAL A 38 -12.85 5.03 5.63
CA VAL A 38 -12.84 5.32 4.19
C VAL A 38 -12.30 4.11 3.42
N ARG A 39 -11.25 3.50 3.93
CA ARG A 39 -10.64 2.32 3.32
C ARG A 39 -11.63 1.16 3.30
N GLU A 40 -12.34 0.95 4.38
CA GLU A 40 -13.35 -0.10 4.47
C GLU A 40 -14.46 0.12 3.44
N THR A 41 -14.97 1.33 3.33
CA THR A 41 -16.01 1.66 2.36
C THR A 41 -15.53 1.42 0.93
N LEU A 42 -14.33 1.89 0.62
CA LEU A 42 -13.75 1.71 -0.72
C LEU A 42 -13.66 0.23 -1.08
N PHE A 43 -13.10 -0.58 -0.19
CA PHE A 43 -12.91 -2.00 -0.50
C PHE A 43 -14.20 -2.78 -0.46
N ASN A 44 -15.20 -2.32 0.28
CA ASN A 44 -16.54 -2.92 0.19
C ASN A 44 -17.14 -2.71 -1.20
N TRP A 45 -16.95 -1.52 -1.76
CA TRP A 45 -17.40 -1.26 -3.14
C TRP A 45 -16.64 -2.11 -4.16
N LEU A 46 -15.38 -2.42 -3.89
CA LEU A 46 -14.53 -3.19 -4.80
C LEU A 46 -14.59 -4.69 -4.53
N SER A 47 -15.37 -5.12 -3.55
CA SER A 47 -15.49 -6.55 -3.28
C SER A 47 -16.04 -7.26 -4.52
N GLY A 48 -15.45 -8.38 -4.86
CA GLY A 48 -15.76 -9.05 -6.11
C GLY A 48 -14.83 -8.66 -7.26
N TYR A 49 -14.08 -7.55 -7.11
CA TYR A 49 -13.11 -7.13 -8.14
C TYR A 49 -11.68 -7.28 -7.68
N ILE A 50 -11.44 -7.28 -6.36
CA ILE A 50 -10.07 -7.29 -5.82
C ILE A 50 -9.44 -8.67 -5.88
N GLU A 51 -10.20 -9.70 -5.57
CA GLU A 51 -9.65 -11.05 -5.56
C GLU A 51 -9.18 -11.43 -6.95
N GLY A 52 -7.91 -11.79 -7.06
CA GLY A 52 -7.30 -12.14 -8.33
C GLY A 52 -6.89 -10.95 -9.18
N ALA A 53 -7.13 -9.72 -8.73
CA ALA A 53 -6.86 -8.53 -9.53
C ALA A 53 -5.37 -8.19 -9.56
N ARG A 54 -4.96 -7.53 -10.63
CA ARG A 54 -3.65 -6.92 -10.75
C ARG A 54 -3.83 -5.43 -10.53
N CYS A 55 -3.24 -4.92 -9.46
CA CYS A 55 -3.47 -3.56 -9.00
C CYS A 55 -2.22 -2.71 -9.11
N ILE A 56 -2.41 -1.43 -9.30
CA ILE A 56 -1.33 -0.45 -9.27
C ILE A 56 -1.69 0.64 -8.26
N ASP A 57 -0.72 0.97 -7.42
CA ASP A 57 -0.88 2.01 -6.40
C ASP A 57 0.22 3.05 -6.63
N PRO A 58 -0.07 4.11 -7.41
CA PRO A 58 0.97 5.06 -7.81
C PRO A 58 1.40 6.02 -6.69
N PHE A 59 0.65 6.09 -5.60
CA PHE A 59 0.95 6.96 -4.46
C PHE A 59 0.80 6.14 -3.18
N ALA A 60 1.74 5.24 -2.95
CA ALA A 60 1.59 4.23 -1.90
C ALA A 60 1.50 4.82 -0.49
N GLY A 61 2.28 5.85 -0.20
CA GLY A 61 2.26 6.49 1.11
C GLY A 61 2.46 5.50 2.24
N SER A 62 1.50 5.39 3.14
CA SER A 62 1.60 4.45 4.26
C SER A 62 1.55 2.99 3.82
N GLY A 63 1.14 2.73 2.58
CA GLY A 63 0.93 1.38 2.09
C GLY A 63 -0.44 0.81 2.42
N ALA A 64 -1.32 1.62 3.00
CA ALA A 64 -2.61 1.13 3.48
C ALA A 64 -3.44 0.48 2.38
N LEU A 65 -3.53 1.11 1.21
CA LEU A 65 -4.35 0.57 0.12
C LEU A 65 -3.70 -0.67 -0.48
N SER A 66 -2.38 -0.66 -0.67
CA SER A 66 -1.66 -1.80 -1.23
C SER A 66 -1.77 -3.03 -0.31
N LEU A 67 -1.53 -2.83 0.99
CA LEU A 67 -1.59 -3.93 1.94
C LEU A 67 -3.01 -4.47 2.08
N GLU A 68 -4.00 -3.60 2.07
CA GLU A 68 -5.40 -4.03 2.15
C GLU A 68 -5.78 -4.86 0.92
N ALA A 69 -5.40 -4.40 -0.27
CA ALA A 69 -5.69 -5.13 -1.51
C ALA A 69 -5.06 -6.52 -1.50
N LEU A 70 -3.79 -6.61 -1.10
CA LEU A 70 -3.10 -7.90 -1.01
C LEU A 70 -3.77 -8.80 0.02
N SER A 71 -4.17 -8.24 1.16
CA SER A 71 -4.83 -9.01 2.20
C SER A 71 -6.16 -9.59 1.73
N ARG A 72 -6.84 -8.87 0.85
CA ARG A 72 -8.14 -9.30 0.33
C ARG A 72 -8.03 -10.15 -0.93
N GLY A 73 -6.83 -10.54 -1.31
CA GLY A 73 -6.64 -11.55 -2.36
C GLY A 73 -6.22 -11.03 -3.71
N ALA A 74 -5.73 -9.79 -3.82
CA ALA A 74 -5.17 -9.30 -5.09
C ALA A 74 -4.06 -10.26 -5.55
N ALA A 75 -4.03 -10.54 -6.83
CA ALA A 75 -3.01 -11.42 -7.39
C ALA A 75 -1.66 -10.75 -7.47
N TRP A 76 -1.65 -9.42 -7.64
CA TRP A 76 -0.41 -8.66 -7.76
C TRP A 76 -0.68 -7.20 -7.46
N VAL A 77 0.24 -6.56 -6.77
CA VAL A 77 0.19 -5.11 -6.54
C VAL A 77 1.54 -4.50 -6.88
N LEU A 78 1.54 -3.49 -7.74
CA LEU A 78 2.69 -2.63 -7.95
C LEU A 78 2.44 -1.34 -7.19
N ALA A 79 3.26 -1.07 -6.18
CA ALA A 79 3.19 0.13 -5.37
C ALA A 79 4.35 1.05 -5.72
N CYS A 80 4.10 2.34 -5.70
CA CYS A 80 5.09 3.33 -6.13
C CYS A 80 5.01 4.55 -5.23
N ASP A 81 6.15 5.13 -4.91
CA ASP A 81 6.23 6.39 -4.20
C ASP A 81 7.57 7.03 -4.49
N THR A 82 7.64 8.36 -4.39
CA THR A 82 8.90 9.06 -4.58
C THR A 82 9.77 9.02 -3.34
N SER A 83 9.20 8.77 -2.18
CA SER A 83 9.92 8.76 -0.91
C SER A 83 10.64 7.44 -0.72
N ARG A 84 11.97 7.52 -0.59
CA ARG A 84 12.78 6.35 -0.29
C ARG A 84 12.37 5.68 1.01
N GLU A 85 12.03 6.50 2.00
CA GLU A 85 11.64 6.00 3.30
C GLU A 85 10.34 5.22 3.23
N VAL A 86 9.37 5.73 2.48
CA VAL A 86 8.11 5.03 2.24
C VAL A 86 8.37 3.69 1.56
N VAL A 87 9.17 3.69 0.52
CA VAL A 87 9.46 2.48 -0.24
C VAL A 87 10.13 1.44 0.65
N ASN A 88 11.12 1.85 1.42
CA ASN A 88 11.85 0.93 2.29
C ASN A 88 10.96 0.36 3.38
N THR A 89 10.10 1.19 3.96
CA THR A 89 9.18 0.74 5.01
C THR A 89 8.19 -0.28 4.46
N LEU A 90 7.63 0.00 3.31
CA LEU A 90 6.66 -0.92 2.70
C LEU A 90 7.32 -2.24 2.28
N ARG A 91 8.52 -2.16 1.72
CA ARG A 91 9.28 -3.38 1.39
C ARG A 91 9.54 -4.23 2.64
N GLY A 92 9.83 -3.57 3.77
CA GLY A 92 10.03 -4.27 5.03
C GLY A 92 8.78 -4.99 5.50
N HIS A 93 7.64 -4.35 5.36
CA HIS A 93 6.37 -4.99 5.74
C HIS A 93 6.06 -6.20 4.87
N LEU A 94 6.28 -6.09 3.57
CA LEU A 94 6.04 -7.20 2.65
C LEU A 94 6.97 -8.37 2.96
N GLN A 95 8.20 -8.08 3.34
CA GLN A 95 9.14 -9.11 3.73
C GLN A 95 8.69 -9.82 5.01
N THR A 96 8.24 -9.05 6.00
CA THR A 96 7.71 -9.61 7.24
C THR A 96 6.52 -10.51 6.98
N LEU A 97 5.67 -10.14 6.02
CA LEU A 97 4.50 -10.91 5.64
C LEU A 97 4.84 -12.09 4.72
N GLN A 98 6.09 -12.19 4.30
CA GLN A 98 6.53 -13.20 3.32
C GLN A 98 5.70 -13.12 2.04
N CYS A 99 5.40 -11.88 1.62
CA CYS A 99 4.57 -11.63 0.45
C CYS A 99 5.46 -11.45 -0.77
N ASP A 100 5.25 -12.24 -1.79
CA ASP A 100 5.96 -12.14 -3.06
C ASP A 100 5.04 -11.72 -4.21
N SER A 101 3.83 -11.29 -3.90
CA SER A 101 2.83 -10.88 -4.88
C SER A 101 2.81 -9.36 -5.07
N ALA A 102 3.91 -8.69 -4.79
CA ALA A 102 3.97 -7.24 -4.88
C ALA A 102 5.36 -6.79 -5.26
N GLU A 103 5.41 -5.63 -5.91
CA GLU A 103 6.65 -4.92 -6.17
C GLU A 103 6.49 -3.50 -5.69
N VAL A 104 7.55 -2.94 -5.09
CA VAL A 104 7.54 -1.55 -4.62
C VAL A 104 8.67 -0.81 -5.33
N ARG A 105 8.34 0.30 -5.99
CA ARG A 105 9.30 1.09 -6.74
C ARG A 105 9.40 2.49 -6.18
N GLN A 106 10.62 3.00 -6.10
CA GLN A 106 10.84 4.42 -5.84
C GLN A 106 10.81 5.14 -7.18
N GLN A 107 9.65 5.69 -7.52
CA GLN A 107 9.44 6.24 -8.85
C GLN A 107 8.33 7.28 -8.80
N ASP A 108 8.42 8.28 -9.65
CA ASP A 108 7.35 9.25 -9.84
C ASP A 108 6.16 8.58 -10.52
N ALA A 109 4.96 8.91 -10.06
CA ALA A 109 3.73 8.32 -10.57
C ALA A 109 3.55 8.57 -12.07
N LEU A 110 3.89 9.78 -12.55
CA LEU A 110 3.75 10.08 -13.97
C LEU A 110 4.69 9.22 -14.80
N ALA A 111 5.92 9.03 -14.36
CA ALA A 111 6.86 8.17 -15.07
C ALA A 111 6.40 6.73 -15.09
N LEU A 112 5.85 6.25 -13.98
CA LEU A 112 5.32 4.90 -13.88
C LEU A 112 4.17 4.69 -14.87
N LEU A 113 3.22 5.62 -14.87
CA LEU A 113 2.02 5.49 -15.72
C LEU A 113 2.32 5.69 -17.20
N ALA A 114 3.43 6.32 -17.52
CA ALA A 114 3.85 6.51 -18.90
C ALA A 114 4.46 5.25 -19.51
N THR A 115 4.83 4.27 -18.69
CA THR A 115 5.46 3.03 -19.15
C THR A 115 4.39 1.94 -19.22
N PRO A 116 4.07 1.40 -20.40
CA PRO A 116 3.06 0.34 -20.50
C PRO A 116 3.51 -0.91 -19.73
N PRO A 117 2.61 -1.57 -18.99
CA PRO A 117 2.94 -2.81 -18.34
C PRO A 117 2.98 -3.96 -19.31
N GLU A 118 3.77 -5.00 -18.98
CA GLU A 118 3.80 -6.21 -19.78
C GLU A 118 2.47 -6.96 -19.67
N VAL A 119 1.87 -6.93 -18.47
CA VAL A 119 0.56 -7.53 -18.22
C VAL A 119 -0.36 -6.44 -17.73
N PRO A 120 -1.54 -6.26 -18.32
CA PRO A 120 -2.43 -5.16 -17.94
C PRO A 120 -2.86 -5.24 -16.48
N TYR A 121 -3.14 -4.07 -15.91
CA TYR A 121 -3.76 -3.96 -14.60
C TYR A 121 -5.29 -3.93 -14.74
N ASP A 122 -5.93 -4.29 -13.65
CA ASP A 122 -7.40 -4.33 -13.61
C ASP A 122 -8.03 -3.05 -13.07
#